data_e4d4e3f35cc935db00335cbf7dfb4718
#
_entry.id   e4d4e3f35cc935db00335cbf7dfb4718
#
_cell.length_a   1.000
_cell.length_b   1.000
_cell.length_c   1.000
_cell.angle_alpha   90.00
_cell.angle_beta   90.00
_cell.angle_gamma   90.00
#
_symmetry.space_group_name_H-M   'P 1'
#
loop_
_entity.id
_entity.type
_entity.pdbx_description
1 polymer ?
#
loop_
_entity_poly.entity_id
_entity_poly.type
_entity_poly.pdbx_seq_one_letter_code
_entity_poly.pdbx_strand_id
1 'polypeptide(L)'
;MKKPTNQFLLLVFVLFGITSCVTTYNMKFIKLEVMKPSTFGVPKNIAISVLNRDLFQSDTCAFRYYNGWDIKKDNFVNYHDLSNIVVDALVAQLNKENSFKKVLNYRDSPYYFRKNIVDEYDRDWLFETTKSDICVSLDFLHFNTSFIAGNNCICSSRVDLLWVITSKNDSVSYGYHQTDTICYDESMLIDYDYKKHIPKPLLINSCKHLGELMGAKIIPTWIEVERMYYGSHNLVMLKAENFAKNNDWVKAAELWNRQTKSENKTLAAKAMYNMAMACEMEGKPNLSIEWLEKSKVEIRVKDSTHIANCQKYIDELTTREKDIMRLGKQIGDLKDDLE
;
A
#
# COMPACT_ATOMS: atom_id res chain seq x y z
N MET A 1 35.57 43.20 -48.86
CA MET A 1 34.58 43.08 -47.71
C MET A 1 33.40 42.25 -48.19
N LYS A 2 33.33 41.01 -47.77
CA LYS A 2 32.18 40.14 -48.10
C LYS A 2 31.07 40.39 -47.06
N LYS A 3 29.84 40.73 -47.55
CA LYS A 3 28.65 40.88 -46.72
C LYS A 3 28.32 39.56 -46.03
N PRO A 4 27.98 39.52 -44.73
CA PRO A 4 27.52 38.30 -44.10
C PRO A 4 26.17 37.92 -44.69
N THR A 5 26.09 36.69 -45.11
CA THR A 5 24.95 36.11 -45.81
C THR A 5 23.74 36.02 -44.88
N ASN A 6 22.56 36.35 -45.41
CA ASN A 6 21.21 36.27 -44.78
C ASN A 6 20.86 34.91 -44.15
N GLN A 7 21.67 33.88 -44.38
CA GLN A 7 21.52 32.55 -43.79
C GLN A 7 21.82 32.52 -42.30
N PHE A 8 22.71 33.36 -41.78
CA PHE A 8 23.00 33.41 -40.35
C PHE A 8 21.87 34.04 -39.54
N LEU A 9 21.18 35.04 -40.12
CA LEU A 9 20.01 35.65 -39.50
C LEU A 9 18.81 34.70 -39.44
N LEU A 10 18.62 33.86 -40.46
CA LEU A 10 17.54 32.86 -40.48
C LEU A 10 17.76 31.75 -39.45
N LEU A 11 19.03 31.34 -39.24
CA LEU A 11 19.36 30.32 -38.25
C LEU A 11 19.14 30.81 -36.81
N VAL A 12 19.38 32.07 -36.50
CA VAL A 12 19.12 32.69 -35.21
C VAL A 12 17.62 32.81 -34.95
N PHE A 13 16.80 33.13 -35.98
CA PHE A 13 15.35 33.17 -35.83
C PHE A 13 14.72 31.78 -35.62
N VAL A 14 15.27 30.74 -36.23
CA VAL A 14 14.80 29.35 -36.02
C VAL A 14 15.16 28.85 -34.60
N LEU A 15 16.32 29.27 -34.06
CA LEU A 15 16.72 28.91 -32.67
C LEU A 15 15.90 29.61 -31.61
N PHE A 16 15.31 30.78 -31.86
CA PHE A 16 14.40 31.47 -30.94
C PHE A 16 12.94 31.03 -31.08
N GLY A 17 12.57 30.34 -32.18
CA GLY A 17 11.21 29.87 -32.44
C GLY A 17 10.83 28.56 -31.74
N ILE A 18 11.78 27.86 -31.11
CA ILE A 18 11.54 26.60 -30.38
C ILE A 18 11.62 26.77 -28.85
N THR A 19 11.23 27.92 -28.33
CA THR A 19 10.81 27.97 -26.94
C THR A 19 9.43 27.33 -26.88
N SER A 20 9.41 26.00 -26.87
CA SER A 20 8.27 25.24 -26.39
C SER A 20 7.85 25.88 -25.06
N CYS A 21 6.69 26.46 -25.02
CA CYS A 21 6.10 26.96 -23.78
C CYS A 21 5.84 25.72 -22.92
N VAL A 22 6.87 25.28 -22.17
CA VAL A 22 6.71 24.28 -21.13
C VAL A 22 5.79 24.93 -20.11
N THR A 23 4.53 24.54 -20.12
CA THR A 23 3.56 24.99 -19.14
C THR A 23 4.01 24.43 -17.80
N THR A 24 4.77 25.20 -17.04
CA THR A 24 5.17 24.81 -15.68
C THR A 24 3.93 24.83 -14.79
N TYR A 25 3.47 23.64 -14.41
CA TYR A 25 2.39 23.51 -13.45
C TYR A 25 2.93 23.78 -12.04
N ASN A 26 2.37 24.76 -11.35
CA ASN A 26 2.59 24.92 -9.93
C ASN A 26 1.67 23.93 -9.20
N MET A 27 2.18 22.72 -8.95
CA MET A 27 1.47 21.65 -8.24
C MET A 27 1.84 21.68 -6.77
N LYS A 28 0.87 21.49 -5.93
CA LYS A 28 1.00 21.33 -4.48
C LYS A 28 0.53 19.95 -4.08
N PHE A 29 1.22 19.34 -3.14
CA PHE A 29 0.91 18.00 -2.69
C PHE A 29 0.55 18.05 -1.21
N ILE A 30 -0.41 17.23 -0.83
CA ILE A 30 -0.80 16.98 0.56
C ILE A 30 -0.88 15.48 0.79
N LYS A 31 -0.68 15.10 2.04
CA LYS A 31 -0.80 13.72 2.49
C LYS A 31 -2.09 13.57 3.27
N LEU A 32 -2.83 12.52 2.98
CA LEU A 32 -4.10 12.17 3.61
C LEU A 32 -3.99 10.77 4.17
N GLU A 33 -4.54 10.55 5.35
CA GLU A 33 -4.75 9.20 5.86
C GLU A 33 -6.12 8.70 5.43
N VAL A 34 -6.14 7.54 4.81
CA VAL A 34 -7.36 6.87 4.38
C VAL A 34 -7.38 5.43 4.89
N MET A 35 -8.52 5.00 5.40
CA MET A 35 -8.70 3.61 5.78
C MET A 35 -8.96 2.77 4.54
N LYS A 36 -8.18 1.70 4.34
CA LYS A 36 -8.42 0.67 3.32
C LYS A 36 -9.11 -0.54 3.91
N PRO A 37 -10.06 -1.15 3.16
CA PRO A 37 -10.68 -2.41 3.57
C PRO A 37 -9.63 -3.53 3.58
N SER A 38 -9.85 -4.51 4.44
CA SER A 38 -9.03 -5.72 4.44
C SER A 38 -9.22 -6.52 3.15
N THR A 39 -8.21 -7.28 2.77
CA THR A 39 -8.25 -8.11 1.55
C THR A 39 -9.25 -9.26 1.71
N PHE A 40 -9.25 -9.90 2.89
CA PHE A 40 -10.05 -11.11 3.15
C PHE A 40 -11.45 -10.83 3.68
N GLY A 41 -11.80 -9.59 3.96
CA GLY A 41 -13.15 -9.21 4.37
C GLY A 41 -13.60 -9.84 5.68
N VAL A 42 -12.66 -10.12 6.60
CA VAL A 42 -12.94 -10.77 7.87
C VAL A 42 -13.85 -9.88 8.73
N PRO A 43 -15.02 -10.38 9.21
CA PRO A 43 -15.93 -9.59 10.01
C PRO A 43 -15.32 -9.18 11.36
N LYS A 44 -15.77 -8.08 11.93
CA LYS A 44 -15.48 -7.72 13.32
C LYS A 44 -16.28 -8.61 14.31
N ASN A 45 -15.87 -8.58 15.56
CA ASN A 45 -16.55 -9.26 16.67
C ASN A 45 -16.56 -10.80 16.61
N ILE A 46 -15.70 -11.41 15.82
CA ILE A 46 -15.48 -12.86 15.83
C ILE A 46 -14.23 -13.23 16.62
N ALA A 47 -14.09 -14.51 16.93
CA ALA A 47 -12.89 -15.09 17.51
C ALA A 47 -11.97 -15.62 16.41
N ILE A 48 -10.70 -15.22 16.42
CA ILE A 48 -9.67 -15.70 15.48
C ILE A 48 -8.62 -16.50 16.23
N SER A 49 -8.25 -17.65 15.68
CA SER A 49 -7.06 -18.41 16.08
C SER A 49 -5.96 -18.27 15.05
N VAL A 50 -4.72 -18.11 15.51
CA VAL A 50 -3.53 -18.06 14.66
C VAL A 50 -2.64 -19.24 15.04
N LEU A 51 -2.29 -20.06 14.04
CA LEU A 51 -1.48 -21.26 14.23
C LEU A 51 -0.15 -21.15 13.47
N ASN A 52 0.87 -21.76 14.05
CA ASN A 52 2.10 -22.09 13.33
C ASN A 52 2.04 -23.57 12.93
N ARG A 53 1.82 -23.83 11.65
CA ARG A 53 1.75 -25.18 11.10
C ARG A 53 2.91 -25.53 10.21
N ASP A 54 3.95 -24.66 10.13
CA ASP A 54 5.08 -24.82 9.22
C ASP A 54 5.48 -26.30 9.06
N LEU A 55 5.02 -26.90 7.97
CA LEU A 55 5.10 -28.35 7.72
C LEU A 55 6.49 -28.79 7.27
N PHE A 56 7.35 -27.84 6.88
CA PHE A 56 8.67 -28.10 6.32
C PHE A 56 9.79 -27.84 7.33
N GLN A 57 9.55 -28.18 8.59
CA GLN A 57 10.57 -28.09 9.61
C GLN A 57 11.73 -29.07 9.30
N SER A 58 12.69 -28.61 8.53
CA SER A 58 14.05 -29.11 8.77
C SER A 58 14.56 -28.37 10.00
N ASP A 59 15.01 -29.07 11.01
CA ASP A 59 15.56 -28.49 12.27
C ASP A 59 16.74 -27.53 12.02
N THR A 60 17.14 -27.34 10.80
CA THR A 60 18.27 -26.52 10.36
C THR A 60 17.86 -25.62 9.23
N CYS A 61 17.74 -24.35 9.54
CA CYS A 61 17.63 -23.31 8.53
C CYS A 61 18.93 -23.19 7.75
N ALA A 62 18.88 -23.64 6.53
CA ALA A 62 19.95 -23.39 5.61
C ALA A 62 19.69 -22.09 4.87
N PHE A 63 20.28 -20.99 5.33
CA PHE A 63 20.43 -19.82 4.46
C PHE A 63 21.37 -20.20 3.33
N ARG A 64 20.89 -20.07 2.08
CA ARG A 64 21.74 -20.26 0.93
C ARG A 64 22.37 -18.93 0.58
N TYR A 65 23.68 -18.84 0.72
CA TYR A 65 24.44 -17.71 0.24
C TYR A 65 24.89 -18.00 -1.18
N TYR A 66 24.56 -17.12 -2.09
CA TYR A 66 25.13 -17.14 -3.43
C TYR A 66 26.25 -16.11 -3.49
N ASN A 67 27.47 -16.56 -3.40
CA ASN A 67 28.67 -15.75 -3.58
C ASN A 67 29.26 -15.98 -4.96
N GLY A 68 28.45 -15.84 -6.01
CA GLY A 68 28.87 -16.00 -7.40
C GLY A 68 29.31 -17.42 -7.82
N TRP A 69 29.86 -18.23 -6.89
CA TRP A 69 30.44 -19.55 -7.17
C TRP A 69 30.11 -20.64 -6.15
N ASP A 70 29.75 -20.28 -4.92
CA ASP A 70 29.48 -21.25 -3.85
C ASP A 70 28.15 -21.01 -3.13
N ILE A 71 27.35 -22.05 -3.00
CA ILE A 71 26.18 -22.06 -2.13
C ILE A 71 26.62 -22.55 -0.75
N LYS A 72 26.76 -21.64 0.21
CA LYS A 72 27.03 -22.01 1.60
C LYS A 72 25.70 -22.12 2.36
N LYS A 73 25.61 -23.16 3.19
CA LYS A 73 24.51 -23.33 4.14
C LYS A 73 24.98 -22.85 5.51
N ASP A 74 24.21 -21.94 6.12
CA ASP A 74 24.46 -21.50 7.48
C ASP A 74 23.32 -21.96 8.40
N ASN A 75 23.68 -22.60 9.52
CA ASN A 75 22.74 -23.30 10.41
C ASN A 75 22.41 -22.49 11.67
N PHE A 76 22.69 -21.16 11.68
CA PHE A 76 22.62 -20.36 12.90
C PHE A 76 21.22 -19.97 13.37
N VAL A 77 20.17 -20.18 12.57
CA VAL A 77 18.81 -19.77 12.93
C VAL A 77 17.83 -20.92 12.71
N ASN A 78 17.03 -21.21 13.72
CA ASN A 78 15.95 -22.18 13.62
C ASN A 78 14.76 -21.57 12.89
N TYR A 79 14.25 -22.24 11.84
CA TYR A 79 13.06 -21.80 11.11
C TYR A 79 11.81 -21.74 11.99
N HIS A 80 11.69 -22.64 12.95
CA HIS A 80 10.59 -22.63 13.89
C HIS A 80 10.57 -21.35 14.74
N ASP A 81 11.74 -20.85 15.15
CA ASP A 81 11.83 -19.57 15.87
C ASP A 81 11.40 -18.41 14.97
N LEU A 82 11.79 -18.43 13.69
CA LEU A 82 11.42 -17.39 12.74
C LEU A 82 9.93 -17.43 12.41
N SER A 83 9.34 -18.60 12.18
CA SER A 83 7.92 -18.74 11.91
C SER A 83 7.07 -18.36 13.15
N ASN A 84 7.53 -18.65 14.35
CA ASN A 84 6.88 -18.17 15.58
C ASN A 84 6.91 -16.64 15.69
N ILE A 85 7.99 -15.98 15.29
CA ILE A 85 8.07 -14.51 15.27
C ILE A 85 7.07 -13.92 14.27
N VAL A 86 6.91 -14.53 13.10
CA VAL A 86 5.91 -14.11 12.09
C VAL A 86 4.51 -14.23 12.66
N VAL A 87 4.18 -15.36 13.31
CA VAL A 87 2.87 -15.59 13.94
C VAL A 87 2.62 -14.62 15.08
N ASP A 88 3.61 -14.40 15.96
CA ASP A 88 3.50 -13.44 17.07
C ASP A 88 3.26 -12.02 16.57
N ALA A 89 3.92 -11.61 15.50
CA ALA A 89 3.73 -10.30 14.89
C ALA A 89 2.32 -10.15 14.28
N LEU A 90 1.81 -11.19 13.63
CA LEU A 90 0.44 -11.23 13.17
C LEU A 90 -0.55 -11.08 14.32
N VAL A 91 -0.39 -11.87 15.40
CA VAL A 91 -1.25 -11.80 16.59
C VAL A 91 -1.19 -10.41 17.22
N ALA A 92 -0.02 -9.81 17.33
CA ALA A 92 0.15 -8.46 17.86
C ALA A 92 -0.60 -7.42 17.01
N GLN A 93 -0.50 -7.52 15.68
CA GLN A 93 -1.21 -6.63 14.76
C GLN A 93 -2.73 -6.80 14.86
N LEU A 94 -3.25 -8.03 14.95
CA LEU A 94 -4.68 -8.29 15.09
C LEU A 94 -5.25 -7.75 16.41
N ASN A 95 -4.45 -7.74 17.50
CA ASN A 95 -4.84 -7.19 18.79
C ASN A 95 -4.79 -5.66 18.86
N LYS A 96 -3.96 -5.01 18.04
CA LYS A 96 -3.71 -3.56 18.09
C LYS A 96 -4.97 -2.73 17.88
N GLU A 97 -5.85 -3.16 16.99
CA GLU A 97 -7.07 -2.42 16.60
C GLU A 97 -8.32 -2.83 17.39
N ASN A 98 -8.22 -3.77 18.34
CA ASN A 98 -9.37 -4.33 19.09
C ASN A 98 -10.55 -4.71 18.17
N SER A 99 -10.26 -5.13 16.94
CA SER A 99 -11.27 -5.41 15.92
C SER A 99 -11.98 -6.74 16.12
N PHE A 100 -11.42 -7.63 16.94
CA PHE A 100 -11.92 -8.98 17.14
C PHE A 100 -12.34 -9.23 18.60
N LYS A 101 -13.33 -10.10 18.77
CA LYS A 101 -13.80 -10.52 20.10
C LYS A 101 -12.67 -11.18 20.89
N LYS A 102 -11.82 -11.96 20.21
CA LYS A 102 -10.69 -12.67 20.80
C LYS A 102 -9.70 -13.06 19.72
N VAL A 103 -8.41 -12.88 19.98
CA VAL A 103 -7.31 -13.41 19.16
C VAL A 103 -6.56 -14.42 19.99
N LEU A 104 -6.47 -15.65 19.49
CA LEU A 104 -5.87 -16.79 20.15
C LEU A 104 -4.57 -17.15 19.44
N ASN A 105 -3.46 -17.18 20.20
CA ASN A 105 -2.16 -17.55 19.68
C ASN A 105 -1.86 -19.02 19.96
N TYR A 106 -1.76 -19.81 18.90
CA TYR A 106 -1.40 -21.23 18.91
C TYR A 106 -0.06 -21.49 18.18
N ARG A 107 0.91 -20.57 18.33
CA ARG A 107 2.23 -20.70 17.69
C ARG A 107 2.94 -22.00 18.06
N ASP A 108 2.82 -22.43 19.31
CA ASP A 108 3.41 -23.68 19.83
C ASP A 108 2.41 -24.84 19.71
N SER A 109 1.63 -24.85 18.61
CA SER A 109 0.59 -25.82 18.42
C SER A 109 1.12 -27.26 18.46
N PRO A 110 0.39 -28.20 19.11
CA PRO A 110 0.74 -29.59 19.12
C PRO A 110 0.85 -30.18 17.70
N TYR A 111 1.63 -31.26 17.57
CA TYR A 111 1.91 -31.91 16.28
C TYR A 111 0.65 -32.24 15.45
N TYR A 112 -0.46 -32.55 16.08
CA TYR A 112 -1.72 -32.87 15.38
C TYR A 112 -2.36 -31.67 14.69
N PHE A 113 -2.10 -30.43 15.10
CA PHE A 113 -2.50 -29.22 14.34
C PHE A 113 -1.72 -29.06 13.04
N ARG A 114 -0.64 -29.79 12.85
CA ARG A 114 0.21 -29.74 11.65
C ARG A 114 -0.28 -30.62 10.52
N LYS A 115 -1.35 -31.41 10.72
CA LYS A 115 -1.97 -32.18 9.65
C LYS A 115 -2.69 -31.27 8.66
N ASN A 116 -2.71 -31.68 7.40
CA ASN A 116 -3.54 -31.01 6.41
C ASN A 116 -5.00 -31.09 6.83
N ILE A 117 -5.64 -29.95 7.02
CA ILE A 117 -7.07 -29.86 7.32
C ILE A 117 -7.80 -29.99 6.00
N VAL A 118 -7.95 -31.20 5.50
CA VAL A 118 -8.50 -31.50 4.17
C VAL A 118 -9.95 -31.98 4.27
N ASP A 119 -10.35 -32.53 5.40
CA ASP A 119 -11.69 -33.05 5.57
C ASP A 119 -12.51 -32.27 6.60
N GLU A 120 -13.82 -32.49 6.57
CA GLU A 120 -14.77 -31.82 7.42
C GLU A 120 -14.57 -32.17 8.91
N TYR A 121 -14.19 -33.40 9.21
CA TYR A 121 -13.94 -33.86 10.57
C TYR A 121 -12.74 -33.13 11.22
N ASP A 122 -11.65 -33.03 10.52
CA ASP A 122 -10.44 -32.33 11.00
C ASP A 122 -10.73 -30.83 11.21
N ARG A 123 -11.60 -30.25 10.40
CA ARG A 123 -12.04 -28.85 10.52
C ARG A 123 -12.94 -28.64 11.72
N ASP A 124 -13.94 -29.45 11.92
CA ASP A 124 -14.84 -29.37 13.07
C ASP A 124 -14.05 -29.51 14.38
N TRP A 125 -13.16 -30.50 14.44
CA TRP A 125 -12.27 -30.66 15.57
C TRP A 125 -11.37 -29.43 15.82
N LEU A 126 -10.85 -28.78 14.76
CA LEU A 126 -10.05 -27.56 14.88
C LEU A 126 -10.86 -26.46 15.58
N PHE A 127 -12.07 -26.17 15.10
CA PHE A 127 -12.93 -25.13 15.65
C PHE A 127 -13.49 -25.47 17.03
N GLU A 128 -13.77 -26.72 17.31
CA GLU A 128 -14.13 -27.18 18.65
C GLU A 128 -12.98 -27.00 19.65
N THR A 129 -11.75 -27.26 19.23
CA THR A 129 -10.57 -27.16 20.09
C THR A 129 -10.16 -25.70 20.29
N THR A 130 -10.09 -24.91 19.22
CA THR A 130 -9.66 -23.51 19.27
C THR A 130 -10.73 -22.55 19.78
N LYS A 131 -12.02 -22.96 19.70
CA LYS A 131 -13.17 -22.08 20.03
C LYS A 131 -13.12 -20.77 19.24
N SER A 132 -12.66 -20.85 17.99
CA SER A 132 -12.59 -19.70 17.07
C SER A 132 -13.61 -19.83 15.94
N ASP A 133 -13.90 -18.72 15.28
CA ASP A 133 -14.78 -18.66 14.09
C ASP A 133 -13.97 -18.72 12.81
N ILE A 134 -12.72 -18.20 12.87
CA ILE A 134 -11.75 -18.25 11.78
C ILE A 134 -10.41 -18.71 12.35
N CYS A 135 -9.73 -19.55 11.56
CA CYS A 135 -8.37 -19.98 11.81
C CYS A 135 -7.46 -19.47 10.69
N VAL A 136 -6.36 -18.82 11.06
CA VAL A 136 -5.29 -18.39 10.16
C VAL A 136 -4.03 -19.17 10.52
N SER A 137 -3.51 -19.97 9.61
CA SER A 137 -2.31 -20.76 9.84
C SER A 137 -1.17 -20.34 8.90
N LEU A 138 0.04 -20.27 9.45
CA LEU A 138 1.26 -20.20 8.67
C LEU A 138 1.71 -21.63 8.38
N ASP A 139 1.55 -22.07 7.12
CA ASP A 139 1.81 -23.46 6.71
C ASP A 139 3.20 -23.65 6.09
N PHE A 140 3.82 -22.55 5.63
CA PHE A 140 5.12 -22.57 5.01
C PHE A 140 5.82 -21.21 5.16
N LEU A 141 7.13 -21.25 5.47
CA LEU A 141 8.02 -20.10 5.47
C LEU A 141 9.36 -20.52 4.86
N HIS A 142 9.81 -19.78 3.85
CA HIS A 142 11.11 -20.03 3.23
C HIS A 142 11.82 -18.72 2.89
N PHE A 143 13.11 -18.64 3.26
CA PHE A 143 13.99 -17.53 2.89
C PHE A 143 14.97 -17.98 1.82
N ASN A 144 15.04 -17.26 0.72
CA ASN A 144 16.08 -17.42 -0.30
C ASN A 144 16.91 -16.13 -0.35
N THR A 145 18.10 -16.19 0.23
CA THR A 145 18.97 -15.03 0.39
C THR A 145 20.07 -15.02 -0.64
N SER A 146 20.27 -13.86 -1.26
CA SER A 146 21.35 -13.60 -2.20
C SER A 146 22.18 -12.39 -1.77
N PHE A 147 23.51 -12.51 -1.91
CA PHE A 147 24.43 -11.41 -1.74
C PHE A 147 24.92 -10.98 -3.14
N ILE A 148 24.79 -9.70 -3.44
CA ILE A 148 25.34 -9.13 -4.66
C ILE A 148 26.68 -8.50 -4.28
N ALA A 149 27.78 -9.16 -4.65
CA ALA A 149 29.12 -8.63 -4.45
C ALA A 149 29.37 -7.48 -5.44
N GLY A 150 29.40 -6.26 -4.95
CA GLY A 150 29.75 -5.05 -5.66
C GLY A 150 30.42 -4.07 -4.71
N ASN A 151 30.78 -2.88 -5.18
CA ASN A 151 31.34 -1.84 -4.31
C ASN A 151 30.37 -1.40 -3.20
N ASN A 152 29.06 -1.62 -3.39
CA ASN A 152 28.02 -1.52 -2.37
C ASN A 152 27.41 -2.92 -2.21
N CYS A 153 27.79 -3.64 -1.17
CA CYS A 153 27.26 -4.97 -0.91
C CYS A 153 25.78 -4.85 -0.56
N ILE A 154 24.91 -5.29 -1.46
CA ILE A 154 23.47 -5.37 -1.23
C ILE A 154 23.16 -6.84 -0.95
N CYS A 155 22.53 -7.10 0.17
CA CYS A 155 21.94 -8.40 0.50
C CYS A 155 20.43 -8.31 0.30
N SER A 156 19.86 -9.28 -0.39
CA SER A 156 18.39 -9.39 -0.54
C SER A 156 17.94 -10.79 -0.15
N SER A 157 16.80 -10.85 0.55
CA SER A 157 16.11 -12.09 0.86
C SER A 157 14.76 -12.08 0.17
N ARG A 158 14.55 -13.01 -0.75
CA ARG A 158 13.21 -13.35 -1.20
C ARG A 158 12.60 -14.29 -0.16
N VAL A 159 11.42 -13.93 0.32
CA VAL A 159 10.70 -14.71 1.32
C VAL A 159 9.39 -15.19 0.71
N ASP A 160 9.13 -16.48 0.83
CA ASP A 160 7.90 -17.09 0.38
C ASP A 160 7.17 -17.67 1.60
N LEU A 161 5.89 -17.29 1.78
CA LEU A 161 5.03 -17.78 2.85
C LEU A 161 3.75 -18.33 2.25
N LEU A 162 3.23 -19.39 2.86
CA LEU A 162 1.89 -19.89 2.60
C LEU A 162 1.04 -19.74 3.86
N TRP A 163 0.01 -18.94 3.75
CA TRP A 163 -1.01 -18.79 4.75
C TRP A 163 -2.26 -19.56 4.34
N VAL A 164 -2.90 -20.21 5.28
CA VAL A 164 -4.19 -20.87 5.05
C VAL A 164 -5.22 -20.27 5.99
N ILE A 165 -6.33 -19.79 5.41
CA ILE A 165 -7.44 -19.19 6.13
C ILE A 165 -8.60 -20.14 6.03
N THR A 166 -9.08 -20.60 7.17
CA THR A 166 -10.20 -21.55 7.29
C THR A 166 -11.30 -20.87 8.10
N SER A 167 -12.50 -20.83 7.56
CA SER A 167 -13.69 -20.33 8.26
C SER A 167 -14.53 -21.51 8.75
N LYS A 168 -15.14 -21.35 9.95
CA LYS A 168 -16.04 -22.36 10.50
C LYS A 168 -17.28 -22.58 9.62
N ASN A 169 -17.74 -21.50 8.96
CA ASN A 169 -18.97 -21.54 8.16
C ASN A 169 -18.74 -21.90 6.70
N ASP A 170 -17.48 -21.86 6.23
CA ASP A 170 -17.14 -22.17 4.84
C ASP A 170 -16.64 -23.61 4.72
N SER A 171 -17.08 -24.31 3.67
CA SER A 171 -16.60 -25.67 3.36
C SER A 171 -15.18 -25.70 2.79
N VAL A 172 -14.61 -24.55 2.43
CA VAL A 172 -13.31 -24.44 1.73
C VAL A 172 -12.34 -23.57 2.53
N SER A 173 -11.09 -24.03 2.64
CA SER A 173 -9.97 -23.23 3.14
C SER A 173 -9.31 -22.48 1.99
N TYR A 174 -8.92 -21.23 2.23
CA TYR A 174 -8.26 -20.37 1.25
C TYR A 174 -6.76 -20.31 1.50
N GLY A 175 -5.96 -20.79 0.53
CA GLY A 175 -4.52 -20.62 0.53
C GLY A 175 -4.14 -19.22 0.02
N TYR A 176 -3.31 -18.50 0.76
CA TYR A 176 -2.74 -17.22 0.35
C TYR A 176 -1.22 -17.31 0.31
N HIS A 177 -0.67 -17.23 -0.89
CA HIS A 177 0.77 -17.20 -1.10
C HIS A 177 1.26 -15.76 -1.05
N GLN A 178 2.08 -15.47 -0.06
CA GLN A 178 2.74 -14.17 0.11
C GLN A 178 4.20 -14.31 -0.30
N THR A 179 4.63 -13.48 -1.24
CA THR A 179 6.03 -13.36 -1.63
C THR A 179 6.48 -11.93 -1.38
N ASP A 180 7.62 -11.77 -0.75
CA ASP A 180 8.22 -10.46 -0.53
C ASP A 180 9.73 -10.51 -0.80
N THR A 181 10.33 -9.36 -1.09
CA THR A 181 11.77 -9.22 -1.24
C THR A 181 12.27 -8.15 -0.28
N ILE A 182 13.00 -8.59 0.73
CA ILE A 182 13.55 -7.72 1.75
C ILE A 182 14.99 -7.40 1.36
N CYS A 183 15.26 -6.11 1.17
CA CYS A 183 16.60 -5.62 0.84
C CYS A 183 17.26 -5.06 2.09
N TYR A 184 18.52 -5.44 2.30
CA TYR A 184 19.37 -4.91 3.37
C TYR A 184 20.46 -4.07 2.71
N ASP A 185 20.49 -2.79 3.02
CA ASP A 185 21.53 -1.90 2.53
C ASP A 185 22.82 -1.99 3.37
N GLU A 186 23.89 -1.38 2.88
CA GLU A 186 25.18 -1.40 3.54
C GLU A 186 25.13 -0.77 4.95
N SER A 187 24.32 0.26 5.15
CA SER A 187 24.18 0.94 6.43
C SER A 187 23.60 0.06 7.53
N MET A 188 22.70 -0.87 7.17
CA MET A 188 22.10 -1.84 8.09
C MET A 188 23.10 -2.96 8.47
N LEU A 189 24.17 -3.13 7.70
CA LEU A 189 25.11 -4.25 7.80
C LEU A 189 26.48 -3.84 8.37
N ILE A 190 26.75 -2.54 8.54
CA ILE A 190 28.05 -1.99 8.94
C ILE A 190 28.63 -2.66 10.20
N ASP A 191 27.78 -2.93 11.18
CA ASP A 191 28.18 -3.47 12.48
C ASP A 191 28.33 -4.99 12.48
N TYR A 192 28.17 -5.66 11.34
CA TYR A 192 28.12 -7.12 11.25
C TYR A 192 29.09 -7.68 10.20
N ASP A 193 29.63 -8.87 10.44
CA ASP A 193 30.36 -9.64 9.43
C ASP A 193 29.36 -10.29 8.44
N TYR A 194 28.67 -9.43 7.67
CA TYR A 194 27.62 -9.80 6.73
C TYR A 194 28.09 -10.69 5.56
N LYS A 195 29.40 -10.82 5.38
CA LYS A 195 29.99 -11.67 4.31
C LYS A 195 29.69 -13.15 4.49
N LYS A 196 29.20 -13.54 5.64
CA LYS A 196 28.94 -14.94 5.98
C LYS A 196 27.47 -15.24 6.24
N HIS A 197 26.70 -14.32 6.81
CA HIS A 197 25.30 -14.54 7.20
C HIS A 197 24.53 -13.23 7.38
N ILE A 198 23.20 -13.27 7.23
CA ILE A 198 22.36 -12.15 7.63
C ILE A 198 22.32 -12.09 9.16
N PRO A 199 22.53 -10.89 9.75
CA PRO A 199 22.44 -10.72 11.19
C PRO A 199 21.06 -11.13 11.73
N LYS A 200 21.05 -11.92 12.80
CA LYS A 200 19.81 -12.39 13.44
C LYS A 200 18.80 -11.28 13.75
N PRO A 201 19.19 -10.09 14.24
CA PRO A 201 18.24 -8.99 14.46
C PRO A 201 17.51 -8.53 13.21
N LEU A 202 18.19 -8.52 12.05
CA LEU A 202 17.57 -8.14 10.77
C LEU A 202 16.56 -9.17 10.32
N LEU A 203 16.85 -10.47 10.48
CA LEU A 203 15.91 -11.55 10.19
C LEU A 203 14.66 -11.45 11.09
N ILE A 204 14.86 -11.20 12.38
CA ILE A 204 13.75 -11.00 13.32
C ILE A 204 12.86 -9.84 12.89
N ASN A 205 13.45 -8.70 12.50
CA ASN A 205 12.70 -7.54 12.03
C ASN A 205 11.94 -7.86 10.74
N SER A 206 12.56 -8.60 9.83
CA SER A 206 11.90 -9.08 8.61
C SER A 206 10.70 -9.96 8.91
N CYS A 207 10.84 -10.92 9.83
CA CYS A 207 9.73 -11.77 10.25
C CYS A 207 8.59 -10.98 10.90
N LYS A 208 8.89 -9.98 11.73
CA LYS A 208 7.88 -9.08 12.30
C LYS A 208 7.12 -8.35 11.21
N HIS A 209 7.84 -7.76 10.26
CA HIS A 209 7.24 -7.06 9.13
C HIS A 209 6.32 -7.97 8.30
N LEU A 210 6.72 -9.20 8.02
CA LEU A 210 5.89 -10.18 7.28
C LEU A 210 4.59 -10.51 8.00
N GLY A 211 4.62 -10.67 9.33
CA GLY A 211 3.42 -10.89 10.14
C GLY A 211 2.49 -9.66 10.15
N GLU A 212 3.06 -8.45 10.25
CA GLU A 212 2.31 -7.18 10.17
C GLU A 212 1.65 -7.00 8.81
N LEU A 213 2.34 -7.34 7.71
CA LEU A 213 1.77 -7.31 6.35
C LEU A 213 0.58 -8.25 6.21
N MET A 214 0.65 -9.45 6.79
CA MET A 214 -0.50 -10.38 6.81
C MET A 214 -1.65 -9.81 7.65
N GLY A 215 -1.36 -9.20 8.78
CA GLY A 215 -2.36 -8.49 9.60
C GLY A 215 -3.13 -7.43 8.79
N ALA A 216 -2.41 -6.63 8.00
CA ALA A 216 -3.00 -5.62 7.10
C ALA A 216 -3.89 -6.22 5.98
N LYS A 217 -3.79 -7.52 5.71
CA LYS A 217 -4.71 -8.23 4.81
C LYS A 217 -6.00 -8.69 5.50
N ILE A 218 -5.96 -8.86 6.80
CA ILE A 218 -7.08 -9.38 7.61
C ILE A 218 -7.91 -8.24 8.18
N ILE A 219 -7.27 -7.16 8.63
CA ILE A 219 -7.95 -5.98 9.22
C ILE A 219 -7.89 -4.77 8.28
N PRO A 220 -8.89 -3.87 8.31
CA PRO A 220 -8.78 -2.57 7.67
C PRO A 220 -7.60 -1.78 8.27
N THR A 221 -6.84 -1.12 7.41
CA THR A 221 -5.63 -0.38 7.82
C THR A 221 -5.65 1.05 7.31
N TRP A 222 -5.12 1.97 8.13
CA TRP A 222 -4.84 3.34 7.68
C TRP A 222 -3.59 3.35 6.81
N ILE A 223 -3.70 3.99 5.65
CA ILE A 223 -2.58 4.24 4.76
C ILE A 223 -2.50 5.73 4.43
N GLU A 224 -1.29 6.23 4.26
CA GLU A 224 -1.04 7.57 3.75
C GLU A 224 -1.15 7.55 2.22
N VAL A 225 -1.94 8.46 1.67
CA VAL A 225 -2.05 8.69 0.23
C VAL A 225 -1.71 10.14 -0.08
N GLU A 226 -1.08 10.38 -1.22
CA GLU A 226 -0.77 11.72 -1.67
C GLU A 226 -1.87 12.22 -2.61
N ARG A 227 -2.24 13.49 -2.44
CA ARG A 227 -3.16 14.22 -3.31
C ARG A 227 -2.53 15.49 -3.81
N MET A 228 -2.90 15.88 -5.03
CA MET A 228 -2.40 17.08 -5.68
C MET A 228 -3.51 18.10 -5.84
N TYR A 229 -3.16 19.38 -5.74
CA TYR A 229 -3.99 20.48 -6.21
C TYR A 229 -3.13 21.55 -6.93
N TYR A 230 -3.77 22.37 -7.75
CA TYR A 230 -3.05 23.38 -8.53
C TYR A 230 -2.87 24.67 -7.72
N GLY A 231 -1.61 25.10 -7.58
CA GLY A 231 -1.27 26.47 -7.22
C GLY A 231 -1.37 27.42 -8.41
N SER A 232 -1.42 28.72 -8.17
CA SER A 232 -1.45 29.75 -9.20
C SER A 232 -0.89 31.06 -8.69
N HIS A 233 -0.41 31.92 -9.60
CA HIS A 233 -0.06 33.31 -9.26
C HIS A 233 -1.28 34.25 -9.16
N ASN A 234 -2.48 33.77 -9.47
CA ASN A 234 -3.71 34.51 -9.27
C ASN A 234 -3.95 34.72 -7.76
N LEU A 235 -4.21 35.96 -7.35
CA LEU A 235 -4.34 36.33 -5.93
C LEU A 235 -5.48 35.57 -5.21
N VAL A 236 -6.57 35.30 -5.90
CA VAL A 236 -7.70 34.53 -5.32
C VAL A 236 -7.30 33.07 -5.11
N MET A 237 -6.61 32.46 -6.09
CA MET A 237 -6.08 31.09 -5.96
C MET A 237 -5.03 30.97 -4.84
N LEU A 238 -4.13 31.98 -4.70
CA LEU A 238 -3.15 32.03 -3.61
C LEU A 238 -3.83 32.12 -2.24
N LYS A 239 -4.86 32.94 -2.12
CA LYS A 239 -5.65 33.05 -0.88
C LYS A 239 -6.35 31.73 -0.55
N ALA A 240 -6.91 31.06 -1.56
CA ALA A 240 -7.52 29.75 -1.40
C ALA A 240 -6.49 28.68 -0.98
N GLU A 241 -5.30 28.70 -1.60
CA GLU A 241 -4.19 27.81 -1.21
C GLU A 241 -3.81 27.98 0.28
N ASN A 242 -3.79 29.22 0.78
CA ASN A 242 -3.52 29.48 2.19
C ASN A 242 -4.58 28.90 3.12
N PHE A 243 -5.85 28.93 2.75
CA PHE A 243 -6.91 28.28 3.51
C PHE A 243 -6.74 26.75 3.47
N ALA A 244 -6.46 26.16 2.30
CA ALA A 244 -6.22 24.73 2.16
C ALA A 244 -5.03 24.25 3.01
N LYS A 245 -3.93 25.00 3.03
CA LYS A 245 -2.77 24.71 3.90
C LYS A 245 -3.09 24.71 5.40
N ASN A 246 -4.09 25.51 5.80
CA ASN A 246 -4.60 25.56 7.16
C ASN A 246 -5.79 24.61 7.40
N ASN A 247 -6.01 23.66 6.50
CA ASN A 247 -7.10 22.69 6.55
C ASN A 247 -8.53 23.30 6.54
N ASP A 248 -8.67 24.56 6.09
CA ASP A 248 -9.96 25.25 5.94
C ASP A 248 -10.46 25.07 4.50
N TRP A 249 -10.88 23.85 4.21
CA TRP A 249 -11.30 23.45 2.85
C TRP A 249 -12.56 24.15 2.38
N VAL A 250 -13.46 24.51 3.29
CA VAL A 250 -14.69 25.24 2.97
C VAL A 250 -14.38 26.62 2.41
N LYS A 251 -13.52 27.38 3.11
CA LYS A 251 -13.12 28.71 2.61
C LYS A 251 -12.25 28.63 1.35
N ALA A 252 -11.42 27.61 1.24
CA ALA A 252 -10.67 27.36 0.01
C ALA A 252 -11.63 27.13 -1.17
N ALA A 253 -12.62 26.25 -0.99
CA ALA A 253 -13.63 25.95 -2.00
C ALA A 253 -14.43 27.18 -2.43
N GLU A 254 -14.84 28.05 -1.52
CA GLU A 254 -15.54 29.30 -1.85
C GLU A 254 -14.76 30.18 -2.82
N LEU A 255 -13.45 30.28 -2.62
CA LEU A 255 -12.57 31.07 -3.47
C LEU A 255 -12.30 30.37 -4.81
N TRP A 256 -12.04 29.07 -4.80
CA TRP A 256 -11.88 28.29 -6.05
C TRP A 256 -13.16 28.31 -6.88
N ASN A 257 -14.34 28.19 -6.27
CA ASN A 257 -15.61 28.23 -6.97
C ASN A 257 -15.79 29.55 -7.75
N ARG A 258 -15.34 30.69 -7.21
CA ARG A 258 -15.37 31.97 -7.94
C ARG A 258 -14.51 31.92 -9.21
N GLN A 259 -13.37 31.19 -9.16
CA GLN A 259 -12.44 31.06 -10.28
C GLN A 259 -12.90 30.04 -11.33
N THR A 260 -13.82 29.14 -11.01
CA THR A 260 -14.41 28.20 -12.01
C THR A 260 -15.14 28.92 -13.13
N LYS A 261 -15.56 30.18 -12.91
CA LYS A 261 -16.25 31.04 -13.88
C LYS A 261 -15.29 31.99 -14.61
N SER A 262 -13.99 31.85 -14.46
CA SER A 262 -13.01 32.71 -15.12
C SER A 262 -13.08 32.60 -16.64
N GLU A 263 -12.91 33.73 -17.33
CA GLU A 263 -12.74 33.76 -18.80
C GLU A 263 -11.47 33.01 -19.24
N ASN A 264 -10.47 33.00 -18.40
CA ASN A 264 -9.28 32.18 -18.61
C ASN A 264 -9.62 30.70 -18.34
N LYS A 265 -9.83 29.93 -19.40
CA LYS A 265 -10.26 28.54 -19.34
C LYS A 265 -9.27 27.60 -18.63
N THR A 266 -7.95 27.89 -18.75
CA THR A 266 -6.94 27.13 -18.00
C THR A 266 -7.03 27.40 -16.51
N LEU A 267 -7.29 28.64 -16.09
CA LEU A 267 -7.49 28.97 -14.69
C LEU A 267 -8.79 28.35 -14.16
N ALA A 268 -9.87 28.42 -14.94
CA ALA A 268 -11.16 27.83 -14.60
C ALA A 268 -11.03 26.30 -14.40
N ALA A 269 -10.39 25.60 -15.34
CA ALA A 269 -10.16 24.16 -15.23
C ALA A 269 -9.34 23.78 -13.98
N LYS A 270 -8.26 24.51 -13.70
CA LYS A 270 -7.46 24.28 -12.48
C LYS A 270 -8.26 24.53 -11.19
N ALA A 271 -9.10 25.55 -11.20
CA ALA A 271 -9.99 25.85 -10.08
C ALA A 271 -11.04 24.73 -9.87
N MET A 272 -11.59 24.18 -10.96
CA MET A 272 -12.50 23.04 -10.91
C MET A 272 -11.83 21.78 -10.36
N TYR A 273 -10.57 21.53 -10.74
CA TYR A 273 -9.77 20.45 -10.16
C TYR A 273 -9.59 20.62 -8.64
N ASN A 274 -9.29 21.84 -8.20
CA ASN A 274 -9.13 22.15 -6.78
C ASN A 274 -10.46 22.06 -6.02
N MET A 275 -11.59 22.35 -6.68
CA MET A 275 -12.93 22.10 -6.12
C MET A 275 -13.15 20.62 -5.84
N ALA A 276 -12.67 19.74 -6.74
CA ALA A 276 -12.74 18.30 -6.52
C ALA A 276 -11.98 17.90 -5.25
N MET A 277 -10.78 18.46 -5.05
CA MET A 277 -10.00 18.22 -3.84
C MET A 277 -10.77 18.64 -2.57
N ALA A 278 -11.35 19.82 -2.56
CA ALA A 278 -12.15 20.28 -1.42
C ALA A 278 -13.38 19.39 -1.17
N CYS A 279 -14.01 18.89 -2.23
CA CYS A 279 -15.12 17.94 -2.09
C CYS A 279 -14.69 16.60 -1.51
N GLU A 280 -13.51 16.06 -1.88
CA GLU A 280 -12.97 14.85 -1.26
C GLU A 280 -12.72 15.07 0.24
N MET A 281 -12.12 16.21 0.61
CA MET A 281 -11.85 16.56 2.01
C MET A 281 -13.12 16.70 2.86
N GLU A 282 -14.23 17.07 2.24
CA GLU A 282 -15.56 17.14 2.86
C GLU A 282 -16.34 15.81 2.81
N GLY A 283 -15.68 14.71 2.39
CA GLY A 283 -16.32 13.39 2.31
C GLY A 283 -17.34 13.23 1.18
N LYS A 284 -17.22 14.00 0.10
CA LYS A 284 -18.15 14.02 -1.05
C LYS A 284 -17.48 13.53 -2.34
N PRO A 285 -17.06 12.25 -2.45
CA PRO A 285 -16.30 11.75 -3.58
C PRO A 285 -17.05 11.85 -4.92
N ASN A 286 -18.37 11.63 -4.94
CA ASN A 286 -19.16 11.74 -6.16
C ASN A 286 -19.14 13.16 -6.73
N LEU A 287 -19.30 14.17 -5.87
CA LEU A 287 -19.22 15.57 -6.28
C LEU A 287 -17.79 15.94 -6.71
N SER A 288 -16.79 15.33 -6.11
CA SER A 288 -15.40 15.49 -6.53
C SER A 288 -15.19 14.98 -7.96
N ILE A 289 -15.71 13.80 -8.31
CA ILE A 289 -15.65 13.24 -9.67
C ILE A 289 -16.35 14.17 -10.67
N GLU A 290 -17.52 14.70 -10.33
CA GLU A 290 -18.23 15.66 -11.21
C GLU A 290 -17.39 16.92 -11.50
N TRP A 291 -16.69 17.45 -10.51
CA TRP A 291 -15.82 18.60 -10.70
C TRP A 291 -14.61 18.28 -11.59
N LEU A 292 -14.05 17.09 -11.49
CA LEU A 292 -12.96 16.63 -12.35
C LEU A 292 -13.42 16.46 -13.81
N GLU A 293 -14.61 15.90 -14.04
CA GLU A 293 -15.17 15.80 -15.38
C GLU A 293 -15.43 17.18 -16.00
N LYS A 294 -15.98 18.12 -15.24
CA LYS A 294 -16.12 19.52 -15.67
C LYS A 294 -14.78 20.16 -16.01
N SER A 295 -13.76 19.89 -15.19
CA SER A 295 -12.40 20.37 -15.38
C SER A 295 -11.77 19.87 -16.69
N LYS A 296 -11.97 18.59 -17.03
CA LYS A 296 -11.49 17.99 -18.30
C LYS A 296 -12.14 18.66 -19.53
N VAL A 297 -13.41 19.02 -19.44
CA VAL A 297 -14.15 19.64 -20.55
C VAL A 297 -13.79 21.12 -20.70
N GLU A 298 -13.56 21.84 -19.60
CA GLU A 298 -13.32 23.28 -19.59
C GLU A 298 -12.00 23.68 -20.21
N ILE A 299 -10.98 22.80 -20.19
CA ILE A 299 -9.66 23.13 -20.71
C ILE A 299 -9.66 23.20 -22.23
N ARG A 300 -9.45 24.42 -22.78
CA ARG A 300 -9.51 24.66 -24.24
C ARG A 300 -8.32 24.11 -25.03
N VAL A 301 -7.15 24.18 -24.42
CA VAL A 301 -5.96 23.61 -25.01
C VAL A 301 -6.01 22.12 -24.71
N LYS A 302 -5.70 21.26 -25.68
CA LYS A 302 -5.53 19.81 -25.44
C LYS A 302 -4.32 19.59 -24.53
N ASP A 303 -4.46 20.01 -23.29
CA ASP A 303 -3.48 19.82 -22.22
C ASP A 303 -3.59 18.39 -21.74
N SER A 304 -2.84 17.52 -22.39
CA SER A 304 -2.81 16.08 -22.10
C SER A 304 -2.43 15.79 -20.64
N THR A 305 -1.55 16.62 -20.07
CA THR A 305 -1.10 16.47 -18.68
C THR A 305 -2.23 16.76 -17.70
N HIS A 306 -2.98 17.85 -17.90
CA HIS A 306 -4.13 18.18 -17.05
C HIS A 306 -5.24 17.13 -17.15
N ILE A 307 -5.55 16.69 -18.38
CA ILE A 307 -6.56 15.65 -18.61
C ILE A 307 -6.14 14.34 -17.95
N ALA A 308 -4.86 13.94 -18.06
CA ALA A 308 -4.32 12.74 -17.40
C ALA A 308 -4.41 12.84 -15.88
N ASN A 309 -4.09 14.01 -15.30
CA ASN A 309 -4.20 14.23 -13.85
C ASN A 309 -5.67 14.14 -13.39
N CYS A 310 -6.62 14.70 -14.13
CA CYS A 310 -8.04 14.54 -13.81
C CYS A 310 -8.46 13.08 -13.87
N GLN A 311 -8.07 12.35 -14.92
CA GLN A 311 -8.44 10.94 -15.08
C GLN A 311 -7.86 10.09 -13.96
N LYS A 312 -6.57 10.26 -13.66
CA LYS A 312 -5.92 9.57 -12.53
C LYS A 312 -6.68 9.79 -11.24
N TYR A 313 -7.07 11.02 -10.96
CA TYR A 313 -7.79 11.36 -9.73
C TYR A 313 -9.21 10.76 -9.70
N ILE A 314 -9.91 10.74 -10.83
CA ILE A 314 -11.21 10.06 -10.97
C ILE A 314 -11.08 8.56 -10.65
N ASP A 315 -10.06 7.90 -11.20
CA ASP A 315 -9.81 6.47 -10.98
C ASP A 315 -9.52 6.18 -9.49
N GLU A 316 -8.75 7.05 -8.84
CA GLU A 316 -8.45 6.97 -7.40
C GLU A 316 -9.73 7.14 -6.55
N LEU A 317 -10.58 8.13 -6.87
CA LEU A 317 -11.84 8.36 -6.16
C LEU A 317 -12.84 7.21 -6.36
N THR A 318 -12.94 6.70 -7.59
CA THR A 318 -13.80 5.54 -7.90
C THR A 318 -13.37 4.31 -7.13
N THR A 319 -12.05 4.10 -6.99
CA THR A 319 -11.49 3.03 -6.16
C THR A 319 -11.85 3.26 -4.70
N ARG A 320 -11.73 4.51 -4.23
CA ARG A 320 -12.04 4.88 -2.85
C ARG A 320 -13.51 4.66 -2.50
N GLU A 321 -14.44 4.93 -3.41
CA GLU A 321 -15.88 4.64 -3.19
C GLU A 321 -16.13 3.15 -2.97
N LYS A 322 -15.51 2.30 -3.82
CA LYS A 322 -15.59 0.83 -3.65
C LYS A 322 -14.99 0.40 -2.30
N ASP A 323 -13.88 1.01 -1.91
CA ASP A 323 -13.25 0.74 -0.62
C ASP A 323 -14.13 1.16 0.55
N ILE A 324 -14.81 2.30 0.47
CA ILE A 324 -15.76 2.77 1.50
C ILE A 324 -16.93 1.78 1.65
N MET A 325 -17.51 1.31 0.53
CA MET A 325 -18.59 0.32 0.58
C MET A 325 -18.14 -1.00 1.21
N ARG A 326 -16.92 -1.46 0.87
CA ARG A 326 -16.34 -2.68 1.47
C ARG A 326 -16.07 -2.49 2.97
N LEU A 327 -15.54 -1.33 3.36
CA LEU A 327 -15.32 -0.96 4.77
C LEU A 327 -16.61 -0.98 5.55
N GLY A 328 -17.69 -0.38 5.05
CA GLY A 328 -18.99 -0.37 5.70
C GLY A 328 -19.49 -1.78 6.01
N LYS A 329 -19.33 -2.73 5.07
CA LYS A 329 -19.65 -4.14 5.30
C LYS A 329 -18.75 -4.79 6.36
N GLN A 330 -17.44 -4.49 6.36
CA GLN A 330 -16.48 -5.07 7.30
C GLN A 330 -16.63 -4.51 8.72
N ILE A 331 -16.99 -3.23 8.85
CA ILE A 331 -17.13 -2.54 10.13
C ILE A 331 -18.53 -2.72 10.72
N GLY A 332 -19.51 -3.14 9.92
CA GLY A 332 -20.89 -3.35 10.35
C GLY A 332 -21.70 -2.05 10.46
N ASP A 333 -21.22 -0.94 9.87
CA ASP A 333 -21.90 0.36 9.87
C ASP A 333 -22.97 0.49 8.77
N LEU A 334 -22.91 -0.35 7.76
CA LEU A 334 -24.00 -0.47 6.78
C LEU A 334 -24.96 -1.53 7.29
N LYS A 335 -26.03 -1.12 7.97
CA LYS A 335 -27.23 -1.94 8.10
C LYS A 335 -27.63 -2.39 6.70
N ASP A 336 -28.06 -3.66 6.62
CA ASP A 336 -28.62 -4.24 5.39
C ASP A 336 -29.92 -3.51 4.99
N ASP A 337 -29.80 -2.28 4.50
CA ASP A 337 -30.90 -1.51 3.91
C ASP A 337 -30.89 -1.68 2.37
N LEU A 338 -30.71 -2.92 1.91
CA LEU A 338 -30.94 -3.33 0.52
C LEU A 338 -31.55 -4.75 0.53
N GLU A 339 -32.74 -4.88 1.10
CA GLU A 339 -33.73 -5.85 0.64
C GLU A 339 -34.68 -5.23 -0.39
#